data_f585396ef1d6f05cb831f1688c93e143
#
_entry.id   f585396ef1d6f05cb831f1688c93e143
#
_cell.length_a   1.000
_cell.length_b   1.000
_cell.length_c   1.000
_cell.angle_alpha   90.00
_cell.angle_beta   90.00
_cell.angle_gamma   90.00
#
_symmetry.space_group_name_H-M   'P 1'
#
loop_
_entity.id
_entity.type
_entity.pdbx_description
1 polymer ?
#
loop_
_entity_poly.entity_id
_entity_poly.type
_entity_poly.pdbx_seq_one_letter_code
_entity_poly.pdbx_strand_id
1 'polypeptide(L)'
;MKKAMWWFAVLTLLSVPAAPQVKTNPLFIIQRSKNANVVHYDAQLTADGKLDPKEPVIAYWVMLAKDGRREELNWIEKKKAYGFDIKPDPSGNGYRMTVVAYPKREITVRQQGDAVRAELVIDGRPAVLEKMYINASDGPTGPNVHYIELYGKDLQTGRKRFQKIVPK
;
A
#
# COMPACT_ATOMS: atom_id res chain seq x y z
N MET A 1 -24.69 8.09 70.15
CA MET A 1 -25.02 7.28 68.94
C MET A 1 -24.58 8.08 67.73
N LYS A 2 -23.42 7.70 67.11
CA LYS A 2 -22.84 8.38 65.95
C LYS A 2 -23.29 7.62 64.72
N LYS A 3 -24.08 8.24 63.81
CA LYS A 3 -24.46 7.66 62.49
C LYS A 3 -23.35 7.86 61.50
N ALA A 4 -22.71 6.77 61.07
CA ALA A 4 -21.75 6.77 59.97
C ALA A 4 -22.50 6.83 58.63
N MET A 5 -22.29 7.90 57.89
CA MET A 5 -22.86 8.12 56.56
C MET A 5 -21.87 7.59 55.51
N TRP A 6 -22.21 6.49 54.87
CA TRP A 6 -21.40 5.89 53.81
C TRP A 6 -21.72 6.57 52.48
N TRP A 7 -20.71 7.23 51.89
CA TRP A 7 -20.81 7.79 50.56
C TRP A 7 -20.39 6.71 49.57
N PHE A 8 -21.34 6.20 48.79
CA PHE A 8 -21.03 5.37 47.62
C PHE A 8 -20.65 6.30 46.48
N ALA A 9 -19.36 6.33 46.14
CA ALA A 9 -18.87 6.95 44.91
C ALA A 9 -19.20 6.02 43.74
N VAL A 10 -20.17 6.41 42.92
CA VAL A 10 -20.49 5.74 41.65
C VAL A 10 -19.43 6.15 40.63
N LEU A 11 -18.49 5.26 40.35
CA LEU A 11 -17.49 5.44 39.31
C LEU A 11 -18.15 5.16 37.95
N THR A 12 -18.59 6.19 37.23
CA THR A 12 -19.06 6.09 35.85
C THR A 12 -17.88 5.87 34.92
N LEU A 13 -17.70 4.63 34.46
CA LEU A 13 -16.78 4.29 33.38
C LEU A 13 -17.27 4.92 32.08
N LEU A 14 -16.66 6.02 31.67
CA LEU A 14 -16.85 6.62 30.37
C LEU A 14 -16.21 5.66 29.33
N SER A 15 -17.03 4.88 28.63
CA SER A 15 -16.58 4.11 27.47
C SER A 15 -16.20 5.08 26.35
N VAL A 16 -14.89 5.25 26.13
CA VAL A 16 -14.37 5.97 24.95
C VAL A 16 -14.71 5.11 23.73
N PRO A 17 -15.46 5.64 22.75
CA PRO A 17 -15.73 4.88 21.53
C PRO A 17 -14.38 4.59 20.85
N ALA A 18 -14.10 3.31 20.57
CA ALA A 18 -12.95 2.91 19.81
C ALA A 18 -13.03 3.57 18.43
N ALA A 19 -11.98 4.26 18.02
CA ALA A 19 -11.89 4.80 16.66
C ALA A 19 -12.10 3.66 15.64
N PRO A 20 -12.87 3.90 14.56
CA PRO A 20 -13.10 2.87 13.56
C PRO A 20 -11.76 2.40 13.01
N GLN A 21 -11.46 1.11 13.19
CA GLN A 21 -10.26 0.50 12.61
C GLN A 21 -10.45 0.47 11.10
N VAL A 22 -9.61 1.22 10.39
CA VAL A 22 -9.55 1.16 8.93
C VAL A 22 -9.07 -0.22 8.53
N LYS A 23 -9.92 -0.96 7.83
CA LYS A 23 -9.57 -2.29 7.31
C LYS A 23 -8.70 -2.10 6.07
N THR A 24 -7.52 -2.67 6.06
CA THR A 24 -6.61 -2.63 4.91
C THR A 24 -6.44 -4.02 4.29
N ASN A 25 -6.15 -4.05 2.99
CA ASN A 25 -5.85 -5.27 2.24
C ASN A 25 -4.52 -5.04 1.48
N PRO A 26 -3.45 -5.81 1.78
CA PRO A 26 -2.17 -5.66 1.12
C PRO A 26 -2.27 -5.85 -0.39
N LEU A 27 -1.68 -4.94 -1.16
CA LEU A 27 -1.64 -5.00 -2.62
C LEU A 27 -0.28 -5.47 -3.13
N PHE A 28 0.77 -4.70 -2.86
CA PHE A 28 2.14 -5.00 -3.27
C PHE A 28 3.13 -4.19 -2.45
N ILE A 29 4.42 -4.51 -2.62
CA ILE A 29 5.51 -3.77 -2.00
C ILE A 29 6.47 -3.20 -3.05
N ILE A 30 7.11 -2.06 -2.71
CA ILE A 30 8.29 -1.57 -3.43
C ILE A 30 9.51 -1.72 -2.52
N GLN A 31 10.54 -2.40 -3.04
CA GLN A 31 11.85 -2.55 -2.44
C GLN A 31 12.90 -1.88 -3.31
N ARG A 32 13.78 -1.09 -2.72
CA ARG A 32 14.92 -0.46 -3.43
C ARG A 32 16.22 -1.14 -3.04
N SER A 33 17.16 -1.22 -4.02
CA SER A 33 18.53 -1.65 -3.74
C SER A 33 19.16 -0.81 -2.62
N LYS A 34 19.99 -1.44 -1.79
CA LYS A 34 20.68 -0.82 -0.66
C LYS A 34 19.76 -0.25 0.45
N ASN A 35 18.47 -0.60 0.44
CA ASN A 35 17.54 -0.26 1.50
C ASN A 35 16.89 -1.54 2.02
N ALA A 36 17.08 -1.84 3.29
CA ALA A 36 16.46 -3.00 3.93
C ALA A 36 14.96 -2.77 4.21
N ASN A 37 14.51 -1.51 4.27
CA ASN A 37 13.12 -1.18 4.46
C ASN A 37 12.34 -1.29 3.14
N VAL A 38 11.04 -1.51 3.25
CA VAL A 38 10.14 -1.64 2.11
C VAL A 38 8.96 -0.67 2.23
N VAL A 39 8.45 -0.22 1.09
CA VAL A 39 7.20 0.56 1.06
C VAL A 39 6.06 -0.40 0.72
N HIS A 40 5.06 -0.44 1.59
CA HIS A 40 3.81 -1.15 1.38
C HIS A 40 2.79 -0.25 0.70
N TYR A 41 2.01 -0.84 -0.19
CA TYR A 41 0.81 -0.25 -0.80
C TYR A 41 -0.35 -1.15 -0.44
N ASP A 42 -1.28 -0.63 0.34
CA ASP A 42 -2.45 -1.36 0.81
C ASP A 42 -3.72 -0.69 0.29
N ALA A 43 -4.69 -1.51 -0.11
CA ALA A 43 -6.03 -1.02 -0.36
C ALA A 43 -6.69 -0.64 0.96
N GLN A 44 -7.37 0.50 0.98
CA GLN A 44 -8.15 0.96 2.12
C GLN A 44 -9.62 0.63 1.88
N LEU A 45 -10.25 0.02 2.88
CA LEU A 45 -11.62 -0.44 2.78
C LEU A 45 -12.52 0.30 3.77
N THR A 46 -13.72 0.61 3.32
CA THR A 46 -14.81 1.09 4.15
C THR A 46 -15.34 0.00 5.08
N ALA A 47 -16.19 0.34 6.02
CA ALA A 47 -16.75 -0.62 6.99
C ALA A 47 -17.55 -1.76 6.31
N ASP A 48 -18.16 -1.49 5.16
CA ASP A 48 -18.88 -2.46 4.33
C ASP A 48 -17.97 -3.28 3.39
N GLY A 49 -16.64 -3.13 3.54
CA GLY A 49 -15.64 -3.92 2.82
C GLY A 49 -15.38 -3.49 1.39
N LYS A 50 -15.85 -2.32 0.97
CA LYS A 50 -15.59 -1.76 -0.37
C LYS A 50 -14.35 -0.87 -0.35
N LEU A 51 -13.69 -0.70 -1.51
CA LEU A 51 -12.62 0.28 -1.65
C LEU A 51 -13.11 1.67 -1.23
N ASP A 52 -12.32 2.33 -0.37
CA ASP A 52 -12.64 3.69 0.07
C ASP A 52 -12.57 4.65 -1.11
N PRO A 53 -13.66 5.34 -1.47
CA PRO A 53 -13.66 6.23 -2.64
C PRO A 53 -12.84 7.52 -2.42
N LYS A 54 -12.51 7.86 -1.17
CA LYS A 54 -11.71 9.05 -0.83
C LYS A 54 -10.22 8.75 -0.88
N GLU A 55 -9.83 7.60 -0.36
CA GLU A 55 -8.43 7.16 -0.29
C GLU A 55 -8.34 5.65 -0.53
N PRO A 56 -8.50 5.19 -1.80
CA PRO A 56 -8.58 3.76 -2.09
C PRO A 56 -7.27 3.00 -1.86
N VAL A 57 -6.13 3.69 -1.83
CA VAL A 57 -4.81 3.12 -1.60
C VAL A 57 -4.02 4.02 -0.66
N ILE A 58 -3.31 3.41 0.28
CA ILE A 58 -2.34 4.07 1.15
C ILE A 58 -0.95 3.48 0.93
N ALA A 59 0.08 4.31 1.10
CA ALA A 59 1.47 3.88 1.02
C ALA A 59 2.24 4.31 2.26
N TYR A 60 3.06 3.40 2.81
CA TYR A 60 3.81 3.62 4.04
C TYR A 60 5.06 2.73 4.11
N TRP A 61 6.06 3.16 4.88
CA TRP A 61 7.22 2.35 5.19
C TRP A 61 6.90 1.22 6.17
N VAL A 62 7.53 0.06 5.94
CA VAL A 62 7.76 -0.97 6.94
C VAL A 62 9.27 -1.02 7.21
N MET A 63 9.66 -0.65 8.42
CA MET A 63 11.05 -0.43 8.82
C MET A 63 11.72 -1.73 9.23
N LEU A 64 11.95 -2.63 8.26
CA LEU A 64 12.54 -3.97 8.49
C LEU A 64 13.95 -3.92 9.09
N ALA A 65 14.70 -2.85 8.83
CA ALA A 65 16.02 -2.63 9.45
C ALA A 65 15.95 -2.29 10.94
N LYS A 66 14.78 -2.09 11.51
CA LYS A 66 14.52 -1.77 12.92
C LYS A 66 13.64 -2.86 13.53
N ASP A 67 12.42 -2.51 13.88
CA ASP A 67 11.44 -3.34 14.58
C ASP A 67 10.24 -3.74 13.71
N GLY A 68 10.29 -3.44 12.42
CA GLY A 68 9.19 -3.66 11.48
C GLY A 68 8.05 -2.66 11.62
N ARG A 69 8.22 -1.59 12.41
CA ARG A 69 7.18 -0.60 12.61
C ARG A 69 6.82 0.13 11.31
N ARG A 70 5.59 0.58 11.25
CA ARG A 70 5.09 1.45 10.20
C ARG A 70 5.53 2.90 10.42
N GLU A 71 6.01 3.55 9.34
CA GLU A 71 6.29 4.98 9.30
C GLU A 71 5.63 5.59 8.06
N GLU A 72 5.10 6.81 8.17
CA GLU A 72 4.51 7.52 7.04
C GLU A 72 5.59 7.99 6.07
N LEU A 73 5.27 7.98 4.77
CA LEU A 73 6.09 8.61 3.75
C LEU A 73 6.08 10.12 3.92
N ASN A 74 7.26 10.74 3.96
CA ASN A 74 7.37 12.18 3.93
C ASN A 74 7.04 12.76 2.53
N TRP A 75 6.88 14.08 2.42
CA TRP A 75 6.47 14.72 1.18
C TRP A 75 7.50 14.57 0.04
N ILE A 76 8.80 14.53 0.35
CA ILE A 76 9.87 14.32 -0.64
C ILE A 76 9.80 12.90 -1.19
N GLU A 77 9.65 11.90 -0.33
CA GLU A 77 9.51 10.49 -0.70
C GLU A 77 8.27 10.27 -1.57
N LYS A 78 7.14 10.88 -1.20
CA LYS A 78 5.92 10.86 -2.04
C LYS A 78 6.16 11.49 -3.41
N LYS A 79 6.80 12.66 -3.45
CA LYS A 79 6.99 13.41 -4.70
C LYS A 79 8.05 12.79 -5.62
N LYS A 80 9.12 12.19 -5.06
CA LYS A 80 10.31 11.80 -5.84
C LYS A 80 10.47 10.30 -6.07
N ALA A 81 9.79 9.46 -5.28
CA ALA A 81 10.05 8.01 -5.31
C ALA A 81 8.80 7.14 -5.16
N TYR A 82 8.05 7.28 -4.07
CA TYR A 82 7.07 6.28 -3.65
C TYR A 82 5.62 6.74 -3.68
N GLY A 83 5.37 7.99 -4.07
CA GLY A 83 4.01 8.47 -4.27
C GLY A 83 3.37 7.85 -5.51
N PHE A 84 2.10 8.10 -5.69
CA PHE A 84 1.33 7.60 -6.82
C PHE A 84 0.20 8.55 -7.18
N ASP A 85 -0.19 8.51 -8.44
CA ASP A 85 -1.44 9.09 -8.92
C ASP A 85 -2.48 7.98 -9.04
N ILE A 86 -3.71 8.23 -8.60
CA ILE A 86 -4.80 7.27 -8.67
C ILE A 86 -6.09 7.95 -9.14
N LYS A 87 -6.83 7.28 -9.99
CA LYS A 87 -8.10 7.75 -10.56
C LYS A 87 -9.07 6.58 -10.74
N PRO A 88 -10.38 6.81 -10.71
CA PRO A 88 -11.37 5.77 -11.02
C PRO A 88 -11.10 5.12 -12.39
N ASP A 89 -11.24 3.80 -12.48
CA ASP A 89 -11.20 3.11 -13.76
C ASP A 89 -12.49 3.41 -14.54
N PRO A 90 -12.40 3.83 -15.82
CA PRO A 90 -13.59 4.06 -16.67
C PRO A 90 -14.54 2.88 -16.77
N SER A 91 -14.06 1.65 -16.58
CA SER A 91 -14.91 0.44 -16.54
C SER A 91 -15.81 0.36 -15.29
N GLY A 92 -15.63 1.24 -14.31
CA GLY A 92 -16.36 1.25 -13.05
C GLY A 92 -15.92 0.19 -12.03
N ASN A 93 -14.91 -0.63 -12.35
CA ASN A 93 -14.48 -1.78 -11.53
C ASN A 93 -13.17 -1.53 -10.76
N GLY A 94 -13.02 -0.37 -10.13
CA GLY A 94 -11.84 -0.07 -9.32
C GLY A 94 -11.11 1.20 -9.75
N TYR A 95 -9.78 1.19 -9.69
CA TYR A 95 -8.95 2.37 -9.92
C TYR A 95 -7.75 2.05 -10.80
N ARG A 96 -7.26 3.07 -11.50
CA ARG A 96 -5.98 3.06 -12.22
C ARG A 96 -4.97 3.87 -11.43
N MET A 97 -3.83 3.28 -11.19
CA MET A 97 -2.75 3.86 -10.40
C MET A 97 -1.45 3.85 -11.17
N THR A 98 -0.65 4.93 -11.07
CA THR A 98 0.72 4.98 -11.53
C THR A 98 1.63 5.40 -10.38
N VAL A 99 2.71 4.65 -10.15
CA VAL A 99 3.68 4.98 -9.10
C VAL A 99 4.78 5.89 -9.65
N VAL A 100 5.23 6.87 -8.86
CA VAL A 100 6.30 7.81 -9.24
C VAL A 100 7.57 7.07 -9.63
N ALA A 101 7.89 5.97 -8.95
CA ALA A 101 9.06 5.14 -9.25
C ALA A 101 9.02 4.52 -10.66
N TYR A 102 7.85 4.31 -11.24
CA TYR A 102 7.69 3.75 -12.57
C TYR A 102 6.40 4.27 -13.27
N PRO A 103 6.38 5.53 -13.71
CA PRO A 103 5.17 6.17 -14.25
C PRO A 103 4.75 5.65 -15.62
N LYS A 104 5.63 4.91 -16.31
CA LYS A 104 5.34 4.33 -17.64
C LYS A 104 4.41 3.11 -17.60
N ARG A 105 4.08 2.61 -16.42
CA ARG A 105 3.26 1.40 -16.27
C ARG A 105 2.07 1.67 -15.35
N GLU A 106 0.88 1.54 -15.90
CA GLU A 106 -0.37 1.63 -15.14
C GLU A 106 -0.65 0.32 -14.42
N ILE A 107 -1.07 0.43 -13.18
CA ILE A 107 -1.50 -0.66 -12.30
C ILE A 107 -3.01 -0.50 -12.11
N THR A 108 -3.79 -1.55 -12.33
CA THR A 108 -5.23 -1.53 -12.06
C THR A 108 -5.49 -2.12 -10.68
N VAL A 109 -6.08 -1.33 -9.78
CA VAL A 109 -6.53 -1.80 -8.47
C VAL A 109 -7.97 -2.23 -8.61
N ARG A 110 -8.24 -3.54 -8.49
CA ARG A 110 -9.57 -4.14 -8.64
C ARG A 110 -10.02 -4.83 -7.39
N GLN A 111 -11.29 -4.66 -7.09
CA GLN A 111 -11.97 -5.44 -6.08
C GLN A 111 -12.83 -6.53 -6.73
N GLN A 112 -12.67 -7.77 -6.26
CA GLN A 112 -13.46 -8.91 -6.66
C GLN A 112 -13.93 -9.66 -5.42
N GLY A 113 -15.18 -9.50 -5.05
CA GLY A 113 -15.69 -9.94 -3.74
C GLY A 113 -14.95 -9.22 -2.60
N ASP A 114 -14.42 -9.97 -1.65
CA ASP A 114 -13.65 -9.43 -0.52
C ASP A 114 -12.17 -9.21 -0.83
N ALA A 115 -11.69 -9.68 -1.97
CA ALA A 115 -10.28 -9.55 -2.37
C ALA A 115 -10.06 -8.29 -3.21
N VAL A 116 -9.00 -7.54 -2.87
CA VAL A 116 -8.50 -6.44 -3.71
C VAL A 116 -7.14 -6.83 -4.25
N ARG A 117 -6.90 -6.52 -5.51
CA ARG A 117 -5.66 -6.89 -6.22
C ARG A 117 -5.12 -5.72 -7.01
N ALA A 118 -3.79 -5.63 -7.07
CA ALA A 118 -3.08 -4.77 -8.00
C ALA A 118 -2.70 -5.58 -9.23
N GLU A 119 -3.25 -5.25 -10.39
CA GLU A 119 -3.12 -5.99 -11.63
C GLU A 119 -2.34 -5.20 -12.66
N LEU A 120 -1.43 -5.86 -13.36
CA LEU A 120 -0.73 -5.31 -14.53
C LEU A 120 -0.25 -6.44 -15.43
N VAL A 121 0.34 -6.08 -16.58
CA VAL A 121 0.96 -7.07 -17.46
C VAL A 121 2.40 -7.31 -17.03
N ILE A 122 2.76 -8.56 -16.70
CA ILE A 122 4.13 -9.01 -16.42
C ILE A 122 4.51 -10.05 -17.48
N ASP A 123 5.60 -9.79 -18.20
CA ASP A 123 6.08 -10.67 -19.27
C ASP A 123 4.96 -11.07 -20.26
N GLY A 124 4.25 -10.04 -20.76
CA GLY A 124 3.19 -10.19 -21.76
C GLY A 124 1.88 -10.80 -21.27
N ARG A 125 1.72 -11.07 -19.97
CA ARG A 125 0.51 -11.69 -19.42
C ARG A 125 -0.08 -10.90 -18.27
N PRO A 126 -1.42 -10.83 -18.14
CA PRO A 126 -2.08 -10.27 -16.99
C PRO A 126 -1.69 -11.01 -15.70
N ALA A 127 -1.28 -10.26 -14.68
CA ALA A 127 -0.80 -10.80 -13.43
C ALA A 127 -1.19 -9.92 -12.24
N VAL A 128 -1.29 -10.51 -11.07
CA VAL A 128 -1.35 -9.80 -9.79
C VAL A 128 0.08 -9.42 -9.42
N LEU A 129 0.33 -8.12 -9.23
CA LEU A 129 1.61 -7.61 -8.75
C LEU A 129 1.75 -7.93 -7.26
N GLU A 130 2.89 -8.50 -6.87
CA GLU A 130 3.24 -8.76 -5.47
C GLU A 130 4.40 -7.88 -5.01
N LYS A 131 5.38 -7.67 -5.89
CA LYS A 131 6.56 -6.86 -5.57
C LYS A 131 7.12 -6.16 -6.80
N MET A 132 7.58 -4.92 -6.59
CA MET A 132 8.44 -4.19 -7.49
C MET A 132 9.79 -3.99 -6.82
N TYR A 133 10.88 -4.48 -7.45
CA TYR A 133 12.24 -4.20 -6.98
C TYR A 133 12.89 -3.18 -7.90
N ILE A 134 13.47 -2.12 -7.31
CA ILE A 134 14.09 -1.03 -8.04
C ILE A 134 15.58 -1.02 -7.73
N ASN A 135 16.40 -1.34 -8.71
CA ASN A 135 17.83 -1.15 -8.62
C ASN A 135 18.18 0.27 -9.06
N ALA A 136 18.67 1.06 -8.11
CA ALA A 136 19.02 2.45 -8.36
C ALA A 136 20.22 2.87 -7.51
N SER A 137 21.00 3.82 -8.04
CA SER A 137 22.03 4.55 -7.32
C SER A 137 21.52 5.97 -7.01
N ASP A 138 22.15 6.60 -6.02
CA ASP A 138 21.86 8.01 -5.74
C ASP A 138 22.59 8.89 -6.75
N GLY A 139 21.90 9.92 -7.22
CA GLY A 139 22.41 10.92 -8.15
C GLY A 139 22.09 12.33 -7.68
N PRO A 140 22.78 13.37 -8.20
CA PRO A 140 22.62 14.75 -7.75
C PRO A 140 21.21 15.34 -7.99
N THR A 141 20.48 14.82 -8.97
CA THR A 141 19.12 15.28 -9.33
C THR A 141 18.03 14.31 -8.87
N GLY A 142 18.39 13.20 -8.25
CA GLY A 142 17.49 12.14 -7.82
C GLY A 142 18.05 10.74 -8.11
N PRO A 143 17.28 9.68 -7.83
CA PRO A 143 17.75 8.31 -8.05
C PRO A 143 17.96 8.03 -9.55
N ASN A 144 19.11 7.44 -9.89
CA ASN A 144 19.39 6.89 -11.20
C ASN A 144 18.97 5.41 -11.21
N VAL A 145 17.87 5.10 -11.93
CA VAL A 145 17.31 3.75 -11.99
C VAL A 145 18.03 2.94 -13.07
N HIS A 146 18.69 1.86 -12.66
CA HIS A 146 19.39 0.94 -13.55
C HIS A 146 18.45 -0.12 -14.14
N TYR A 147 17.58 -0.70 -13.32
CA TYR A 147 16.54 -1.61 -13.76
C TYR A 147 15.43 -1.74 -12.72
N ILE A 148 14.29 -2.23 -13.18
CA ILE A 148 13.12 -2.56 -12.35
C ILE A 148 12.80 -4.03 -12.57
N GLU A 149 12.50 -4.74 -11.49
CA GLU A 149 12.02 -6.12 -11.55
C GLU A 149 10.59 -6.17 -11.00
N LEU A 150 9.70 -6.78 -11.75
CA LEU A 150 8.31 -7.02 -11.39
C LEU A 150 8.14 -8.50 -11.04
N TYR A 151 7.54 -8.75 -9.90
CA TYR A 151 7.20 -10.08 -9.40
C TYR A 151 5.69 -10.16 -9.14
N GLY A 152 5.09 -11.24 -9.57
CA GLY A 152 3.66 -11.42 -9.39
C GLY A 152 3.20 -12.82 -9.73
N LYS A 153 1.88 -12.98 -9.82
CA LYS A 153 1.22 -14.25 -10.19
C LYS A 153 0.30 -14.04 -11.37
N ASP A 154 0.40 -14.92 -12.34
CA ASP A 154 -0.49 -14.98 -13.50
C ASP A 154 -1.96 -15.07 -13.01
N LEU A 155 -2.83 -14.21 -13.56
CA LEU A 155 -4.24 -14.12 -13.14
C LEU A 155 -5.05 -15.38 -13.42
N GLN A 156 -4.69 -16.15 -14.47
CA GLN A 156 -5.43 -17.32 -14.86
C GLN A 156 -4.89 -18.60 -14.19
N THR A 157 -3.57 -18.73 -14.14
CA THR A 157 -2.92 -19.97 -13.71
C THR A 157 -2.35 -19.94 -12.29
N GLY A 158 -2.24 -18.75 -11.67
CA GLY A 158 -1.61 -18.55 -10.38
C GLY A 158 -0.09 -18.78 -10.37
N ARG A 159 0.53 -19.09 -11.52
CA ARG A 159 1.97 -19.32 -11.62
C ARG A 159 2.75 -18.04 -11.41
N LYS A 160 3.93 -18.15 -10.80
CA LYS A 160 4.85 -17.02 -10.62
C LYS A 160 5.21 -16.39 -11.95
N ARG A 161 5.23 -15.04 -11.98
CA ARG A 161 5.66 -14.22 -13.11
C ARG A 161 6.79 -13.31 -12.67
N PHE A 162 7.72 -13.10 -13.61
CA PHE A 162 8.87 -12.23 -13.41
C PHE A 162 9.16 -11.45 -14.71
N GLN A 163 9.49 -10.18 -14.59
CA GLN A 163 9.95 -9.36 -15.69
C GLN A 163 11.03 -8.38 -15.20
N LYS A 164 12.17 -8.34 -15.88
CA LYS A 164 13.21 -7.32 -15.70
C LYS A 164 13.11 -6.28 -16.80
N ILE A 165 13.12 -5.00 -16.41
CA ILE A 165 12.97 -3.87 -17.31
C ILE A 165 14.15 -2.93 -17.08
N VAL A 166 14.87 -2.61 -18.16
CA VAL A 166 15.93 -1.60 -18.17
C VAL A 166 15.33 -0.33 -18.78
N PRO A 167 15.23 0.78 -18.01
CA PRO A 167 14.81 2.05 -18.58
C PRO A 167 15.75 2.50 -19.71
N LYS A 168 15.14 2.99 -20.78
CA LYS A 168 15.89 3.64 -21.86
C LYS A 168 16.03 5.11 -21.59
#